data_55d41f042f41a35b5d594092298c0ed3
#
_entry.id   55d41f042f41a35b5d594092298c0ed3
#
_cell.length_a   1.000
_cell.length_b   1.000
_cell.length_c   1.000
_cell.angle_alpha   90.00
_cell.angle_beta   90.00
_cell.angle_gamma   90.00
#
_symmetry.space_group_name_H-M   'P 1'
#
loop_
_entity.id
_entity.type
_entity.pdbx_description
1 polymer ?
#
loop_
_entity_poly.entity_id
_entity_poly.type
_entity_poly.pdbx_seq_one_letter_code
_entity_poly.pdbx_strand_id
1 'polypeptide(L)'
;MSTVFYTTDDNLKTDQALQIAELLPVPGDITGGANVTDYQIVIGNVNGGPAKHIKYIVDNALAVSERQNAPSTFGHPSATGAVGVAATYYAIPKFPEDFSSPGPVTIYFDQTGQRLREPEVRFTPQITAADGVDTTFFIPGDDPDGDGFPNFFGTSAAAPDAAAVAGLVLQAAGGPGSLSPQQVYRRLEETATPMWVPNERWVAGTIAGPVFFDINADWTRWSRDFSVNVPLIFGHHSISTITLDTSDIGLTFNKNLNRFSVGDSTGVVFADMTPSVSADAKQFTITFAPGKLSSGTAFDFGLSVFAPIQGSVQEDPDRFRGMKVTVTMDNGQQWTAPVFALPKRPINRFTGFGLVNADAATRGGDR
;
A
#
# COMPACT_ATOMS: atom_id res chain seq x y z
N MET A 1 -12.76 36.84 6.01
CA MET A 1 -11.46 37.33 5.51
C MET A 1 -10.65 36.08 5.22
N SER A 2 -10.28 35.81 3.99
CA SER A 2 -9.45 34.63 3.70
C SER A 2 -7.99 34.95 4.04
N THR A 3 -7.39 34.15 4.89
CA THR A 3 -5.97 34.25 5.18
C THR A 3 -5.23 33.31 4.21
N VAL A 4 -4.25 33.86 3.50
CA VAL A 4 -3.42 33.09 2.57
C VAL A 4 -2.09 32.84 3.25
N PHE A 5 -1.76 31.56 3.42
CA PHE A 5 -0.45 31.12 3.86
C PHE A 5 0.34 30.67 2.63
N TYR A 6 1.61 31.00 2.57
CA TYR A 6 2.49 30.51 1.51
C TYR A 6 3.86 30.20 2.08
N THR A 7 4.47 29.17 1.56
CA THR A 7 5.86 28.85 1.87
C THR A 7 6.74 29.62 0.88
N THR A 8 7.84 30.14 1.37
CA THR A 8 8.80 30.95 0.58
C THR A 8 10.08 30.18 0.28
N ASP A 9 10.11 28.87 0.59
CA ASP A 9 11.29 28.06 0.35
C ASP A 9 11.58 27.97 -1.15
N ASP A 10 12.78 28.39 -1.51
CA ASP A 10 13.26 28.28 -2.90
C ASP A 10 13.94 26.93 -3.09
N ASN A 11 13.17 25.93 -3.51
CA ASN A 11 13.63 24.58 -3.72
C ASN A 11 14.77 24.48 -4.74
N LEU A 12 14.89 25.46 -5.65
CA LEU A 12 16.01 25.51 -6.61
C LEU A 12 17.31 25.92 -5.93
N LYS A 13 17.25 26.73 -4.86
CA LYS A 13 18.43 27.12 -4.08
C LYS A 13 18.83 26.07 -3.05
N THR A 14 17.85 25.41 -2.47
CA THR A 14 18.10 24.40 -1.43
C THR A 14 18.41 23.02 -2.01
N ASP A 15 18.16 22.81 -3.30
CA ASP A 15 18.23 21.51 -3.98
C ASP A 15 17.38 20.44 -3.28
N GLN A 16 16.26 20.86 -2.67
CA GLN A 16 15.32 20.02 -1.96
C GLN A 16 13.95 20.08 -2.62
N ALA A 17 13.47 18.95 -3.10
CA ALA A 17 12.13 18.84 -3.68
C ALA A 17 11.04 18.65 -2.61
N LEU A 18 11.14 19.41 -1.50
CA LEU A 18 10.23 19.34 -0.36
C LEU A 18 9.82 20.75 0.06
N GLN A 19 8.53 20.94 0.31
CA GLN A 19 8.01 22.11 1.01
C GLN A 19 7.13 21.67 2.17
N ILE A 20 7.27 22.33 3.30
CA ILE A 20 6.47 22.10 4.50
C ILE A 20 5.71 23.39 4.78
N ALA A 21 4.39 23.28 4.93
CA ALA A 21 3.53 24.37 5.37
C ALA A 21 2.75 23.93 6.60
N GLU A 22 2.78 24.76 7.63
CA GLU A 22 1.94 24.60 8.79
C GLU A 22 0.77 25.56 8.72
N LEU A 23 -0.45 25.04 8.81
CA LEU A 23 -1.68 25.82 8.83
C LEU A 23 -2.16 25.88 10.28
N LEU A 24 -2.01 27.05 10.89
CA LEU A 24 -2.51 27.29 12.24
C LEU A 24 -3.98 27.70 12.21
N PRO A 25 -4.81 27.23 13.17
CA PRO A 25 -6.17 27.71 13.31
C PRO A 25 -6.20 29.25 13.41
N VAL A 26 -7.10 29.89 12.68
CA VAL A 26 -7.26 31.35 12.77
C VAL A 26 -7.88 31.69 14.12
N PRO A 27 -7.26 32.57 14.94
CA PRO A 27 -7.84 32.99 16.22
C PRO A 27 -9.23 33.59 16.00
N GLY A 28 -10.25 33.03 16.64
CA GLY A 28 -11.65 33.43 16.49
C GLY A 28 -12.56 32.38 15.87
N ASP A 29 -12.02 31.37 15.22
CA ASP A 29 -12.81 30.23 14.70
C ASP A 29 -13.09 29.17 15.77
N ILE A 30 -12.59 29.35 16.98
CA ILE A 30 -12.79 28.44 18.12
C ILE A 30 -13.95 28.96 18.99
N THR A 31 -15.13 28.89 18.50
CA THR A 31 -16.32 29.12 19.34
C THR A 31 -17.14 27.82 19.49
N GLY A 32 -16.86 27.12 20.56
CA GLY A 32 -17.78 26.15 21.19
C GLY A 32 -18.32 25.04 20.32
N GLY A 33 -17.51 24.02 20.05
CA GLY A 33 -17.92 22.75 19.42
C GLY A 33 -17.49 22.68 17.95
N ALA A 34 -16.57 21.76 17.69
CA ALA A 34 -16.09 21.30 16.39
C ALA A 34 -16.07 22.33 15.26
N ASN A 35 -15.22 23.32 15.36
CA ASN A 35 -15.01 24.27 14.24
C ASN A 35 -14.12 23.60 13.20
N VAL A 36 -14.74 23.18 12.12
CA VAL A 36 -14.04 22.73 10.91
C VAL A 36 -13.74 23.98 10.08
N THR A 37 -12.46 24.33 9.95
CA THR A 37 -12.03 25.36 9.03
C THR A 37 -11.63 24.72 7.71
N ASP A 38 -12.28 25.14 6.62
CA ASP A 38 -11.96 24.67 5.29
C ASP A 38 -10.75 25.44 4.75
N TYR A 39 -9.71 24.72 4.35
CA TYR A 39 -8.53 25.25 3.67
C TYR A 39 -8.50 24.80 2.22
N GLN A 40 -8.11 25.69 1.34
CA GLN A 40 -7.79 25.35 -0.03
C GLN A 40 -6.27 25.36 -0.23
N ILE A 41 -5.71 24.20 -0.60
CA ILE A 41 -4.29 24.08 -0.94
C ILE A 41 -4.13 24.38 -2.42
N VAL A 42 -3.35 25.41 -2.75
CA VAL A 42 -3.00 25.76 -4.12
C VAL A 42 -1.51 25.51 -4.32
N ILE A 43 -1.16 24.61 -5.22
CA ILE A 43 0.22 24.30 -5.57
C ILE A 43 0.55 25.00 -6.88
N GLY A 44 1.42 26.01 -6.83
CA GLY A 44 1.84 26.80 -7.97
C GLY A 44 3.28 26.50 -8.38
N ASN A 45 3.54 26.45 -9.67
CA ASN A 45 4.89 26.44 -10.21
C ASN A 45 5.27 27.86 -10.66
N VAL A 46 6.17 28.50 -9.94
CA VAL A 46 6.55 29.91 -10.19
C VAL A 46 7.69 30.01 -11.22
N ASN A 47 8.64 29.07 -11.18
CA ASN A 47 9.81 29.07 -12.06
C ASN A 47 10.18 27.63 -12.46
N GLY A 48 10.59 27.45 -13.71
CA GLY A 48 11.05 26.17 -14.21
C GLY A 48 10.05 25.44 -15.09
N GLY A 49 10.36 24.20 -15.45
CA GLY A 49 9.47 23.32 -16.22
C GLY A 49 8.30 22.82 -15.38
N PRO A 50 7.22 22.32 -16.02
CA PRO A 50 6.06 21.82 -15.29
C PRO A 50 6.46 20.63 -14.41
N ALA A 51 6.02 20.64 -13.17
CA ALA A 51 6.16 19.50 -12.28
C ALA A 51 5.41 18.31 -12.87
N LYS A 52 6.12 17.18 -13.03
CA LYS A 52 5.52 15.96 -13.61
C LYS A 52 4.80 15.13 -12.55
N HIS A 53 5.17 15.32 -11.30
CA HIS A 53 4.62 14.59 -10.17
C HIS A 53 4.73 15.44 -8.91
N ILE A 54 3.65 15.50 -8.15
CA ILE A 54 3.60 16.15 -6.85
C ILE A 54 2.94 15.16 -5.90
N LYS A 55 3.61 14.89 -4.77
CA LYS A 55 3.04 14.17 -3.65
C LYS A 55 2.78 15.17 -2.53
N TYR A 56 1.57 15.20 -2.04
CA TYR A 56 1.25 15.97 -0.83
C TYR A 56 0.79 15.01 0.28
N ILE A 57 1.08 15.38 1.50
CA ILE A 57 0.64 14.69 2.71
C ILE A 57 0.08 15.77 3.62
N VAL A 58 -1.13 15.55 4.09
CA VAL A 58 -1.82 16.45 5.02
C VAL A 58 -1.98 15.69 6.32
N ASP A 59 -1.39 16.24 7.37
CA ASP A 59 -1.50 15.71 8.72
C ASP A 59 -2.60 16.44 9.49
N ASN A 60 -3.28 15.76 10.40
CA ASN A 60 -4.36 16.29 11.23
C ASN A 60 -5.57 16.90 10.48
N ALA A 61 -5.84 16.46 9.26
CA ALA A 61 -7.04 16.87 8.54
C ALA A 61 -8.19 15.89 8.79
N LEU A 62 -9.39 16.42 9.09
CA LEU A 62 -10.60 15.61 9.22
C LEU A 62 -11.05 15.02 7.88
N ALA A 63 -10.90 15.78 6.80
CA ALA A 63 -11.21 15.34 5.44
C ALA A 63 -10.38 16.11 4.41
N VAL A 64 -10.08 15.45 3.30
CA VAL A 64 -9.46 16.07 2.12
C VAL A 64 -10.35 15.73 0.93
N SER A 65 -10.96 16.74 0.30
CA SER A 65 -11.93 16.54 -0.79
C SER A 65 -11.32 15.91 -2.03
N GLU A 66 -10.06 16.24 -2.30
CA GLU A 66 -9.27 15.67 -3.40
C GLU A 66 -8.49 14.42 -2.99
N ARG A 67 -8.95 13.74 -1.94
CA ARG A 67 -8.30 12.55 -1.40
C ARG A 67 -8.35 11.44 -2.43
N GLN A 68 -7.19 11.11 -2.95
CA GLN A 68 -6.95 9.86 -3.62
C GLN A 68 -6.38 8.88 -2.57
N ASN A 69 -6.79 7.63 -2.60
CA ASN A 69 -6.22 6.56 -1.78
C ASN A 69 -4.79 6.21 -2.23
N ALA A 70 -4.01 7.24 -2.51
CA ALA A 70 -2.63 7.10 -2.93
C ALA A 70 -1.74 6.73 -1.73
N PRO A 71 -0.66 5.97 -1.97
CA PRO A 71 0.33 5.69 -0.94
C PRO A 71 0.89 6.95 -0.32
N SER A 72 0.86 7.04 1.01
CA SER A 72 1.37 8.22 1.74
C SER A 72 2.70 7.96 2.44
N THR A 73 3.16 6.72 2.57
CA THR A 73 4.46 6.40 3.16
C THR A 73 5.60 7.09 2.42
N PHE A 74 6.54 7.67 3.18
CA PHE A 74 7.73 8.35 2.66
C PHE A 74 8.86 8.39 3.71
N GLY A 75 10.04 8.91 3.34
CA GLY A 75 11.16 9.14 4.26
C GLY A 75 11.91 7.86 4.64
N HIS A 76 12.38 7.77 5.87
CA HIS A 76 13.24 6.69 6.38
C HIS A 76 12.68 5.28 6.20
N PRO A 77 11.37 5.02 6.41
CA PRO A 77 10.79 3.70 6.17
C PRO A 77 10.91 3.21 4.72
N SER A 78 11.22 4.13 3.80
CA SER A 78 11.40 3.84 2.38
C SER A 78 12.81 3.37 2.00
N ALA A 79 13.77 3.42 2.93
CA ALA A 79 15.15 2.99 2.66
C ALA A 79 15.22 1.47 2.43
N THR A 80 16.15 1.04 1.54
CA THR A 80 16.32 -0.38 1.18
C THR A 80 16.62 -1.28 2.38
N GLY A 81 17.27 -0.75 3.40
CA GLY A 81 17.65 -1.50 4.60
C GLY A 81 16.70 -1.29 5.79
N ALA A 82 15.58 -0.59 5.60
CA ALA A 82 14.61 -0.33 6.65
C ALA A 82 13.38 -1.24 6.52
N VAL A 83 12.70 -1.45 7.64
CA VAL A 83 11.37 -2.03 7.72
C VAL A 83 10.40 -0.93 8.16
N GLY A 84 9.42 -0.61 7.33
CA GLY A 84 8.34 0.29 7.68
C GLY A 84 7.34 -0.42 8.61
N VAL A 85 6.90 0.28 9.64
CA VAL A 85 6.01 -0.26 10.66
C VAL A 85 4.73 0.56 10.69
N ALA A 86 3.59 -0.09 10.53
CA ALA A 86 2.27 0.46 10.78
C ALA A 86 1.91 0.31 12.26
N ALA A 87 0.92 1.06 12.72
CA ALA A 87 0.43 1.02 14.09
C ALA A 87 -0.93 0.31 14.22
N THR A 88 -1.15 -0.31 15.36
CA THR A 88 -2.44 -0.84 15.79
C THR A 88 -2.61 -0.66 17.28
N TYR A 89 -3.80 -0.24 17.72
CA TYR A 89 -4.08 -0.09 19.14
C TYR A 89 -3.95 -1.42 19.88
N TYR A 90 -3.13 -1.45 20.92
CA TYR A 90 -2.81 -2.67 21.66
C TYR A 90 -4.05 -3.39 22.22
N ALA A 91 -5.05 -2.63 22.66
CA ALA A 91 -6.27 -3.19 23.24
C ALA A 91 -7.24 -3.77 22.18
N ILE A 92 -7.14 -3.32 20.92
CA ILE A 92 -7.97 -3.78 19.80
C ILE A 92 -7.10 -4.08 18.57
N PRO A 93 -6.17 -5.03 18.62
CA PRO A 93 -5.15 -5.24 17.59
C PRO A 93 -5.68 -5.92 16.33
N LYS A 94 -6.90 -5.60 15.93
CA LYS A 94 -7.55 -6.15 14.73
C LYS A 94 -7.44 -5.24 13.51
N PHE A 95 -7.27 -3.95 13.75
CA PHE A 95 -7.32 -2.92 12.71
C PHE A 95 -6.08 -2.04 12.80
N PRO A 96 -5.53 -1.59 11.66
CA PRO A 96 -4.51 -0.56 11.69
C PRO A 96 -5.11 0.75 12.19
N GLU A 97 -4.29 1.56 12.83
CA GLU A 97 -4.64 2.94 13.15
C GLU A 97 -4.85 3.76 11.88
N ASP A 98 -5.83 4.68 11.93
CA ASP A 98 -6.23 5.52 10.79
C ASP A 98 -5.10 6.39 10.25
N PHE A 99 -4.15 6.75 11.11
CA PHE A 99 -2.97 7.54 10.75
C PHE A 99 -1.83 6.69 10.18
N SER A 100 -1.92 5.37 10.18
CA SER A 100 -0.91 4.52 9.54
C SER A 100 -0.88 4.76 8.05
N SER A 101 0.27 5.27 7.58
CA SER A 101 0.46 5.60 6.16
C SER A 101 0.49 4.36 5.29
N PRO A 102 -0.44 4.22 4.33
CA PRO A 102 -0.39 3.10 3.40
C PRO A 102 0.77 3.21 2.42
N GLY A 103 1.28 2.05 2.03
CA GLY A 103 2.24 1.92 0.95
C GLY A 103 1.59 1.68 -0.41
N PRO A 104 2.42 1.32 -1.35
CA PRO A 104 3.88 1.25 -1.35
C PRO A 104 4.53 2.61 -1.55
N VAL A 105 5.87 2.62 -1.47
CA VAL A 105 6.64 3.81 -1.84
C VAL A 105 7.23 3.65 -3.24
N THR A 106 7.24 4.72 -4.01
CA THR A 106 7.91 4.77 -5.32
C THR A 106 9.13 5.69 -5.25
N ILE A 107 10.30 5.15 -5.57
CA ILE A 107 11.57 5.87 -5.60
C ILE A 107 11.87 6.27 -7.04
N TYR A 108 12.09 7.54 -7.25
CA TYR A 108 12.31 8.13 -8.58
C TYR A 108 13.75 8.53 -8.84
N PHE A 109 14.54 8.71 -7.77
CA PHE A 109 15.90 9.20 -7.83
C PHE A 109 16.82 8.25 -7.09
N ASP A 110 18.04 8.11 -7.57
CA ASP A 110 19.08 7.38 -6.87
C ASP A 110 19.70 8.22 -5.74
N GLN A 111 20.68 7.64 -5.05
CA GLN A 111 21.35 8.30 -3.91
C GLN A 111 22.17 9.54 -4.32
N THR A 112 22.44 9.73 -5.60
CA THR A 112 23.16 10.88 -6.15
C THR A 112 22.21 11.97 -6.65
N GLY A 113 20.90 11.76 -6.51
CA GLY A 113 19.87 12.67 -7.02
C GLY A 113 19.61 12.54 -8.51
N GLN A 114 20.20 11.54 -9.18
CA GLN A 114 19.90 11.28 -10.58
C GLN A 114 18.60 10.50 -10.73
N ARG A 115 17.81 10.90 -11.72
CA ARG A 115 16.53 10.24 -11.97
C ARG A 115 16.76 8.82 -12.48
N LEU A 116 16.12 7.87 -11.81
CA LEU A 116 16.07 6.48 -12.25
C LEU A 116 15.38 6.40 -13.62
N ARG A 117 15.90 5.54 -14.48
CA ARG A 117 15.30 5.23 -15.79
C ARG A 117 13.91 4.61 -15.59
N GLU A 118 13.81 3.72 -14.63
CA GLU A 118 12.57 3.10 -14.16
C GLU A 118 12.46 3.32 -12.66
N PRO A 119 11.31 3.77 -12.15
CA PRO A 119 11.12 3.94 -10.72
C PRO A 119 11.20 2.60 -10.00
N GLU A 120 11.79 2.62 -8.83
CA GLU A 120 11.79 1.47 -7.93
C GLU A 120 10.58 1.56 -6.99
N VAL A 121 9.80 0.49 -6.93
CA VAL A 121 8.68 0.40 -6.00
C VAL A 121 9.07 -0.50 -4.83
N ARG A 122 8.87 -0.03 -3.61
CA ARG A 122 9.17 -0.76 -2.38
C ARG A 122 7.91 -0.96 -1.56
N PHE A 123 7.71 -2.19 -1.12
CA PHE A 123 6.66 -2.50 -0.15
C PHE A 123 7.03 -1.92 1.21
N THR A 124 6.16 -1.07 1.73
CA THR A 124 6.21 -0.52 3.08
C THR A 124 4.83 0.06 3.40
N PRO A 125 4.26 -0.11 4.61
CA PRO A 125 4.86 -0.86 5.73
C PRO A 125 4.99 -2.35 5.44
N GLN A 126 6.00 -3.00 6.02
CA GLN A 126 6.18 -4.44 5.94
C GLN A 126 5.47 -5.18 7.07
N ILE A 127 5.40 -4.57 8.24
CA ILE A 127 4.80 -5.14 9.44
C ILE A 127 3.97 -4.09 10.18
N THR A 128 3.18 -4.54 11.15
CA THR A 128 2.47 -3.70 12.11
C THR A 128 2.94 -4.04 13.51
N ALA A 129 2.97 -3.05 14.40
CA ALA A 129 3.21 -3.27 15.82
C ALA A 129 2.21 -2.46 16.66
N ALA A 130 2.16 -2.78 17.95
CA ALA A 130 1.25 -2.14 18.88
C ALA A 130 1.63 -0.67 19.10
N ASP A 131 0.61 0.15 19.34
CA ASP A 131 0.72 1.49 19.89
C ASP A 131 -0.36 1.71 20.95
N GLY A 132 -0.48 2.94 21.46
CA GLY A 132 -1.38 3.24 22.57
C GLY A 132 -0.92 2.61 23.89
N VAL A 133 0.33 2.25 24.00
CA VAL A 133 0.92 1.63 25.20
C VAL A 133 1.16 2.66 26.30
N ASP A 134 1.11 2.21 27.54
CA ASP A 134 1.32 3.05 28.72
C ASP A 134 2.74 3.61 28.76
N THR A 135 2.84 4.86 29.16
CA THR A 135 4.12 5.53 29.38
C THR A 135 4.09 6.34 30.66
N THR A 136 5.26 6.73 31.16
CA THR A 136 5.41 7.63 32.31
C THR A 136 5.72 9.06 31.90
N PHE A 137 5.89 9.34 30.60
CA PHE A 137 6.43 10.61 30.11
C PHE A 137 5.53 11.30 29.09
N PHE A 138 4.50 10.61 28.56
CA PHE A 138 3.65 11.17 27.52
C PHE A 138 2.63 12.18 28.09
N ILE A 139 1.79 12.74 27.24
CA ILE A 139 0.92 13.88 27.59
C ILE A 139 0.00 13.51 28.76
N PRO A 140 0.08 14.19 29.90
CA PRO A 140 -0.81 13.93 31.03
C PRO A 140 -2.27 14.12 30.62
N GLY A 141 -3.11 13.12 30.89
CA GLY A 141 -4.53 13.13 30.58
C GLY A 141 -4.91 12.42 29.27
N ASP A 142 -3.94 11.96 28.48
CA ASP A 142 -4.17 11.04 27.36
C ASP A 142 -4.14 9.59 27.86
N ASP A 143 -5.19 9.22 28.58
CA ASP A 143 -5.35 7.94 29.30
C ASP A 143 -6.76 7.40 28.98
N PRO A 144 -6.98 6.89 27.73
CA PRO A 144 -8.30 6.43 27.30
C PRO A 144 -8.75 5.12 27.96
N ASP A 145 -7.83 4.31 28.50
CA ASP A 145 -8.15 3.07 29.20
C ASP A 145 -8.34 3.26 30.72
N GLY A 146 -7.94 4.43 31.25
CA GLY A 146 -8.27 4.87 32.62
C GLY A 146 -7.47 4.18 33.71
N ASP A 147 -6.26 3.67 33.39
CA ASP A 147 -5.42 2.96 34.34
C ASP A 147 -4.46 3.89 35.12
N GLY A 148 -4.41 5.17 34.78
CA GLY A 148 -3.61 6.20 35.42
C GLY A 148 -2.25 6.45 34.77
N PHE A 149 -1.94 5.78 33.66
CA PHE A 149 -0.73 6.01 32.87
C PHE A 149 -1.08 6.59 31.49
N PRO A 150 -0.37 7.64 31.04
CA PRO A 150 -0.62 8.19 29.71
C PRO A 150 -0.27 7.21 28.60
N ASN A 151 -1.16 7.05 27.62
CA ASN A 151 -0.96 6.19 26.47
C ASN A 151 -0.20 6.92 25.34
N PHE A 152 0.72 6.24 24.70
CA PHE A 152 1.47 6.75 23.57
C PHE A 152 0.95 6.17 22.25
N PHE A 153 0.10 6.93 21.57
CA PHE A 153 -0.39 6.59 20.24
C PHE A 153 0.60 7.07 19.16
N GLY A 154 0.64 6.33 18.05
CA GLY A 154 1.40 6.69 16.86
C GLY A 154 2.27 5.57 16.31
N THR A 155 2.58 5.63 15.02
CA THR A 155 3.63 4.79 14.42
C THR A 155 4.99 5.03 15.10
N SER A 156 5.12 6.16 15.83
CA SER A 156 6.28 6.47 16.68
C SER A 156 6.41 5.56 17.91
N ALA A 157 5.29 5.00 18.41
CA ALA A 157 5.28 3.98 19.44
C ALA A 157 5.43 2.57 18.83
N ALA A 158 4.73 2.30 17.76
CA ALA A 158 4.76 1.00 17.09
C ALA A 158 6.16 0.61 16.55
N ALA A 159 6.91 1.55 16.01
CA ALA A 159 8.22 1.27 15.46
C ALA A 159 9.25 0.79 16.52
N PRO A 160 9.40 1.42 17.70
CA PRO A 160 10.27 0.90 18.77
C PRO A 160 9.77 -0.44 19.34
N ASP A 161 8.47 -0.69 19.41
CA ASP A 161 7.93 -2.00 19.80
C ASP A 161 8.37 -3.10 18.85
N ALA A 162 8.26 -2.86 17.54
CA ALA A 162 8.78 -3.79 16.53
C ALA A 162 10.29 -3.98 16.66
N ALA A 163 11.04 -2.92 16.96
CA ALA A 163 12.49 -2.99 17.17
C ALA A 163 12.84 -3.80 18.42
N ALA A 164 12.05 -3.68 19.49
CA ALA A 164 12.22 -4.50 20.69
C ALA A 164 11.99 -6.00 20.38
N VAL A 165 10.97 -6.33 19.61
CA VAL A 165 10.74 -7.72 19.16
C VAL A 165 11.90 -8.22 18.31
N ALA A 166 12.46 -7.40 17.42
CA ALA A 166 13.68 -7.75 16.66
C ALA A 166 14.87 -8.04 17.60
N GLY A 167 15.02 -7.27 18.69
CA GLY A 167 16.02 -7.52 19.74
C GLY A 167 15.82 -8.87 20.43
N LEU A 168 14.57 -9.21 20.77
CA LEU A 168 14.22 -10.52 21.34
C LEU A 168 14.53 -11.68 20.37
N VAL A 169 14.28 -11.49 19.09
CA VAL A 169 14.63 -12.47 18.03
C VAL A 169 16.14 -12.71 18.00
N LEU A 170 16.94 -11.66 18.05
CA LEU A 170 18.42 -11.78 18.12
C LEU A 170 18.85 -12.47 19.40
N GLN A 171 18.28 -12.12 20.55
CA GLN A 171 18.57 -12.76 21.83
C GLN A 171 18.28 -14.26 21.77
N ALA A 172 17.12 -14.66 21.27
CA ALA A 172 16.72 -16.05 21.14
C ALA A 172 17.60 -16.84 20.16
N ALA A 173 18.16 -16.17 19.15
CA ALA A 173 19.07 -16.78 18.18
C ALA A 173 20.53 -16.86 18.66
N GLY A 174 20.87 -16.41 19.87
CA GLY A 174 22.22 -16.47 20.43
C GLY A 174 22.90 -15.11 20.57
N GLY A 175 22.19 -14.01 20.37
CA GLY A 175 22.66 -12.64 20.62
C GLY A 175 23.11 -11.88 19.37
N PRO A 176 23.75 -10.72 19.56
CA PRO A 176 24.19 -9.88 18.44
C PRO A 176 25.07 -10.63 17.45
N GLY A 177 24.77 -10.50 16.16
CA GLY A 177 25.52 -11.15 15.08
C GLY A 177 25.11 -12.60 14.78
N SER A 178 24.17 -13.18 15.52
CA SER A 178 23.63 -14.52 15.25
C SER A 178 22.78 -14.60 13.98
N LEU A 179 22.12 -13.49 13.62
CA LEU A 179 21.32 -13.33 12.42
C LEU A 179 21.70 -12.04 11.70
N SER A 180 21.64 -12.05 10.38
CA SER A 180 21.69 -10.83 9.59
C SER A 180 20.40 -10.02 9.73
N PRO A 181 20.41 -8.69 9.46
CA PRO A 181 19.19 -7.88 9.46
C PRO A 181 18.07 -8.49 8.61
N GLN A 182 18.38 -8.99 7.41
CA GLN A 182 17.42 -9.61 6.50
C GLN A 182 16.82 -10.90 7.06
N GLN A 183 17.59 -11.66 7.85
CA GLN A 183 17.07 -12.86 8.52
C GLN A 183 16.12 -12.49 9.66
N VAL A 184 16.42 -11.41 10.40
CA VAL A 184 15.51 -10.88 11.43
C VAL A 184 14.22 -10.39 10.79
N TYR A 185 14.30 -9.57 9.73
CA TYR A 185 13.13 -9.05 9.03
C TYR A 185 12.25 -10.17 8.51
N ARG A 186 12.84 -11.14 7.82
CA ARG A 186 12.11 -12.31 7.32
C ARG A 186 11.38 -13.04 8.46
N ARG A 187 12.03 -13.20 9.60
CA ARG A 187 11.43 -13.86 10.75
C ARG A 187 10.24 -13.08 11.31
N LEU A 188 10.34 -11.75 11.41
CA LEU A 188 9.21 -10.90 11.80
C LEU A 188 8.05 -11.00 10.81
N GLU A 189 8.35 -10.93 9.52
CA GLU A 189 7.36 -11.02 8.45
C GLU A 189 6.67 -12.40 8.41
N GLU A 190 7.45 -13.49 8.43
CA GLU A 190 6.94 -14.86 8.35
C GLU A 190 6.11 -15.28 9.57
N THR A 191 6.33 -14.66 10.71
CA THR A 191 5.63 -15.00 11.95
C THR A 191 4.55 -13.98 12.34
N ALA A 192 4.41 -12.88 11.60
CA ALA A 192 3.40 -11.87 11.85
C ALA A 192 1.99 -12.46 11.86
N THR A 193 1.13 -11.98 12.72
CA THR A 193 -0.29 -12.34 12.75
C THR A 193 -1.05 -11.52 11.72
N PRO A 194 -1.70 -12.13 10.73
CA PRO A 194 -2.48 -11.40 9.74
C PRO A 194 -3.54 -10.51 10.38
N MET A 195 -3.65 -9.29 9.89
CA MET A 195 -4.63 -8.32 10.38
C MET A 195 -5.77 -8.15 9.38
N TRP A 196 -6.96 -7.89 9.92
CA TRP A 196 -8.12 -7.59 9.10
C TRP A 196 -8.13 -6.10 8.74
N VAL A 197 -8.28 -5.80 7.45
CA VAL A 197 -8.48 -4.43 6.95
C VAL A 197 -9.81 -4.40 6.23
N PRO A 198 -10.74 -3.52 6.64
CA PRO A 198 -12.01 -3.38 5.95
C PRO A 198 -11.80 -3.10 4.47
N ASN A 199 -12.46 -3.89 3.61
CA ASN A 199 -12.40 -3.79 2.15
C ASN A 199 -11.03 -4.09 1.48
N GLU A 200 -10.04 -4.60 2.21
CA GLU A 200 -8.73 -4.98 1.67
C GLU A 200 -8.29 -6.33 2.24
N ARG A 201 -8.91 -7.40 1.77
CA ARG A 201 -8.46 -8.78 2.02
C ARG A 201 -7.58 -9.23 0.86
N TRP A 202 -6.30 -8.97 0.97
CA TRP A 202 -5.34 -9.37 -0.04
C TRP A 202 -4.74 -10.72 0.31
N VAL A 203 -4.64 -11.56 -0.66
CA VAL A 203 -4.15 -12.92 -0.47
C VAL A 203 -2.94 -13.22 -1.31
N ALA A 204 -2.83 -12.60 -2.45
CA ALA A 204 -1.69 -12.68 -3.34
C ALA A 204 -1.64 -11.42 -4.20
N GLY A 205 -0.49 -11.09 -4.75
CA GLY A 205 -0.37 -9.95 -5.62
C GLY A 205 0.97 -9.88 -6.32
N THR A 206 1.13 -8.88 -7.16
CA THR A 206 2.39 -8.57 -7.82
C THR A 206 2.46 -7.11 -8.24
N ILE A 207 3.68 -6.68 -8.54
CA ILE A 207 3.95 -5.38 -9.13
C ILE A 207 4.50 -5.63 -10.53
N ALA A 208 3.75 -5.20 -11.53
CA ALA A 208 4.18 -5.26 -12.92
C ALA A 208 4.32 -3.83 -13.46
N GLY A 209 5.54 -3.30 -13.42
CA GLY A 209 5.82 -1.91 -13.80
C GLY A 209 5.04 -0.91 -12.94
N PRO A 210 4.16 -0.09 -13.54
CA PRO A 210 3.39 0.91 -12.81
C PRO A 210 2.14 0.34 -12.11
N VAL A 211 1.86 -0.96 -12.23
CA VAL A 211 0.63 -1.58 -11.76
C VAL A 211 0.86 -2.37 -10.48
N PHE A 212 0.04 -2.11 -9.49
CA PHE A 212 -0.24 -3.01 -8.39
C PHE A 212 -1.41 -3.89 -8.78
N PHE A 213 -1.18 -5.18 -8.77
CA PHE A 213 -2.19 -6.19 -9.02
C PHE A 213 -2.35 -7.04 -7.78
N ASP A 214 -3.57 -7.15 -7.29
CA ASP A 214 -3.90 -7.88 -6.08
C ASP A 214 -5.03 -8.86 -6.31
N ILE A 215 -5.00 -9.94 -5.54
CA ILE A 215 -6.05 -10.95 -5.50
C ILE A 215 -6.72 -10.87 -4.13
N ASN A 216 -8.01 -10.58 -4.14
CA ASN A 216 -8.81 -10.43 -2.95
C ASN A 216 -9.34 -11.77 -2.45
N ALA A 217 -9.34 -11.98 -1.12
CA ALA A 217 -9.93 -13.16 -0.49
C ALA A 217 -11.43 -13.04 -0.18
N ASP A 218 -12.04 -11.89 -0.44
CA ASP A 218 -13.46 -11.69 -0.15
C ASP A 218 -14.36 -12.17 -1.30
N TRP A 219 -14.46 -13.48 -1.43
CA TRP A 219 -15.22 -14.22 -2.43
C TRP A 219 -16.73 -14.06 -2.34
N THR A 220 -17.24 -13.27 -1.40
CA THR A 220 -18.68 -13.09 -1.21
C THR A 220 -19.31 -12.18 -2.26
N ARG A 221 -18.49 -11.49 -3.06
CA ARG A 221 -18.96 -10.58 -4.12
C ARG A 221 -18.14 -10.79 -5.40
N TRP A 222 -18.73 -11.42 -6.37
CA TRP A 222 -18.21 -11.76 -7.71
C TRP A 222 -17.52 -10.61 -8.49
N SER A 223 -17.58 -9.40 -8.01
CA SER A 223 -17.07 -8.19 -8.68
C SER A 223 -15.79 -7.62 -8.07
N ARG A 224 -15.14 -8.34 -7.13
CA ARG A 224 -14.00 -7.80 -6.37
C ARG A 224 -12.89 -8.81 -6.12
N ASP A 225 -12.75 -9.84 -6.98
CA ASP A 225 -11.77 -10.89 -6.78
C ASP A 225 -10.35 -10.41 -7.08
N PHE A 226 -10.21 -9.42 -7.94
CA PHE A 226 -8.94 -8.86 -8.38
C PHE A 226 -8.98 -7.34 -8.31
N SER A 227 -7.91 -6.75 -7.82
CA SER A 227 -7.74 -5.30 -7.76
C SER A 227 -6.56 -4.86 -8.60
N VAL A 228 -6.75 -3.79 -9.33
CA VAL A 228 -5.70 -3.10 -10.09
C VAL A 228 -5.60 -1.68 -9.58
N ASN A 229 -4.40 -1.28 -9.21
CA ASN A 229 -4.10 0.09 -8.81
C ASN A 229 -2.91 0.61 -9.61
N VAL A 230 -3.07 1.78 -10.20
CA VAL A 230 -2.05 2.45 -11.01
C VAL A 230 -1.66 3.76 -10.32
N PRO A 231 -0.78 3.73 -9.31
CA PRO A 231 -0.44 4.92 -8.54
C PRO A 231 0.21 5.99 -9.40
N LEU A 232 1.08 5.60 -10.33
CA LEU A 232 1.77 6.56 -11.18
C LEU A 232 2.32 5.96 -12.48
N ILE A 233 2.10 6.67 -13.58
CA ILE A 233 2.76 6.46 -14.87
C ILE A 233 3.50 7.74 -15.25
N PHE A 234 4.73 7.61 -15.74
CA PHE A 234 5.49 8.78 -16.20
C PHE A 234 5.10 9.22 -17.61
N GLY A 235 5.05 10.53 -17.78
CA GLY A 235 4.65 11.15 -19.03
C GLY A 235 3.13 11.11 -19.26
N HIS A 236 2.72 11.29 -20.51
CA HIS A 236 1.31 11.24 -20.92
C HIS A 236 0.92 9.82 -21.41
N HIS A 237 1.55 8.79 -20.84
CA HIS A 237 1.30 7.42 -21.23
C HIS A 237 0.16 6.80 -20.42
N SER A 238 -0.45 5.78 -21.00
CA SER A 238 -1.50 4.99 -20.38
C SER A 238 -1.23 3.50 -20.58
N ILE A 239 -1.87 2.68 -19.77
CA ILE A 239 -1.82 1.24 -19.96
C ILE A 239 -2.80 0.87 -21.04
N SER A 240 -2.34 0.13 -22.03
CA SER A 240 -3.16 -0.38 -23.13
C SER A 240 -3.75 -1.74 -22.82
N THR A 241 -3.00 -2.64 -22.16
CA THR A 241 -3.50 -3.96 -21.77
C THR A 241 -2.94 -4.43 -20.42
N ILE A 242 -3.74 -5.23 -19.73
CA ILE A 242 -3.30 -6.09 -18.63
C ILE A 242 -3.67 -7.52 -19.00
N THR A 243 -2.68 -8.43 -19.00
CA THR A 243 -2.86 -9.85 -19.29
C THR A 243 -2.49 -10.69 -18.08
N LEU A 244 -3.41 -11.55 -17.68
CA LEU A 244 -3.19 -12.59 -16.67
C LEU A 244 -2.93 -13.90 -17.41
N ASP A 245 -1.82 -14.57 -17.11
CA ASP A 245 -1.42 -15.82 -17.74
C ASP A 245 -1.27 -16.93 -16.68
N THR A 246 -2.09 -17.96 -16.82
CA THR A 246 -2.14 -19.13 -15.92
C THR A 246 -1.48 -20.35 -16.52
N SER A 247 -0.73 -20.21 -17.61
CA SER A 247 -0.10 -21.35 -18.33
C SER A 247 0.76 -22.21 -17.44
N ASP A 248 1.49 -21.60 -16.51
CA ASP A 248 2.43 -22.27 -15.62
C ASP A 248 1.78 -22.87 -14.36
N ILE A 249 0.51 -22.56 -14.08
CA ILE A 249 -0.16 -22.97 -12.83
C ILE A 249 -1.36 -23.89 -13.04
N GLY A 250 -1.64 -24.27 -14.28
CA GLY A 250 -2.68 -25.24 -14.59
C GLY A 250 -4.13 -24.76 -14.42
N LEU A 251 -4.36 -23.47 -14.18
CA LEU A 251 -5.70 -22.88 -14.13
C LEU A 251 -6.16 -22.46 -15.54
N THR A 252 -7.46 -22.35 -15.71
CA THR A 252 -8.06 -21.83 -16.95
C THR A 252 -9.15 -20.81 -16.64
N PHE A 253 -9.28 -19.80 -17.50
CA PHE A 253 -10.30 -18.78 -17.39
C PHE A 253 -11.62 -19.24 -18.04
N ASN A 254 -12.73 -18.78 -17.48
CA ASN A 254 -14.03 -19.00 -18.09
C ASN A 254 -14.16 -18.15 -19.37
N LYS A 255 -14.42 -18.81 -20.50
CA LYS A 255 -14.65 -18.11 -21.78
C LYS A 255 -15.97 -17.35 -21.82
N ASN A 256 -16.88 -17.61 -20.89
CA ASN A 256 -18.12 -16.86 -20.79
C ASN A 256 -17.88 -15.54 -20.03
N LEU A 257 -17.58 -14.50 -20.77
CA LEU A 257 -17.30 -13.15 -20.27
C LEU A 257 -18.54 -12.45 -19.66
N ASN A 258 -19.73 -13.02 -19.71
CA ASN A 258 -20.91 -12.49 -18.99
C ASN A 258 -20.72 -12.50 -17.46
N ARG A 259 -19.69 -13.17 -16.98
CA ARG A 259 -19.30 -13.18 -15.56
C ARG A 259 -18.12 -12.25 -15.24
N PHE A 260 -17.59 -11.56 -16.22
CA PHE A 260 -16.68 -10.45 -15.96
C PHE A 260 -17.50 -9.27 -15.44
N SER A 261 -17.10 -8.76 -14.31
CA SER A 261 -17.74 -7.62 -13.65
C SER A 261 -16.66 -6.67 -13.14
N VAL A 262 -16.97 -5.40 -13.12
CA VAL A 262 -16.13 -4.37 -12.53
C VAL A 262 -16.81 -3.88 -11.25
N GLY A 263 -16.06 -3.85 -10.17
CA GLY A 263 -16.49 -3.36 -8.87
C GLY A 263 -16.24 -1.86 -8.71
N ASP A 264 -15.65 -1.50 -7.59
CA ASP A 264 -15.29 -0.11 -7.31
C ASP A 264 -14.20 0.35 -8.29
N SER A 265 -14.36 1.52 -8.86
CA SER A 265 -13.40 2.06 -9.82
C SER A 265 -13.20 3.57 -9.65
N THR A 266 -11.98 4.01 -9.90
CA THR A 266 -11.58 5.42 -9.91
C THR A 266 -10.89 5.73 -11.21
N GLY A 267 -11.41 6.71 -11.96
CA GLY A 267 -10.80 7.20 -13.20
C GLY A 267 -10.96 6.30 -14.42
N VAL A 268 -11.49 5.09 -14.29
CA VAL A 268 -11.78 4.16 -15.36
C VAL A 268 -13.13 3.49 -15.10
N VAL A 269 -13.93 3.24 -16.14
CA VAL A 269 -15.24 2.59 -16.02
C VAL A 269 -15.33 1.35 -16.92
N PHE A 270 -16.29 0.48 -16.66
CA PHE A 270 -16.48 -0.75 -17.44
C PHE A 270 -16.51 -0.53 -18.96
N ALA A 271 -17.14 0.55 -19.42
CA ALA A 271 -17.22 0.89 -20.85
C ALA A 271 -15.84 1.21 -21.50
N ASP A 272 -14.82 1.50 -20.69
CA ASP A 272 -13.46 1.73 -21.15
C ASP A 272 -12.64 0.44 -21.28
N MET A 273 -13.23 -0.71 -20.98
CA MET A 273 -12.57 -2.01 -20.91
C MET A 273 -13.16 -3.01 -21.90
N THR A 274 -12.30 -3.77 -22.56
CA THR A 274 -12.66 -4.88 -23.43
C THR A 274 -11.96 -6.14 -22.93
N PRO A 275 -12.67 -7.03 -22.21
CA PRO A 275 -12.10 -8.29 -21.75
C PRO A 275 -12.05 -9.31 -22.88
N SER A 276 -11.06 -10.19 -22.86
CA SER A 276 -10.93 -11.33 -23.77
C SER A 276 -10.24 -12.51 -23.10
N VAL A 277 -10.53 -13.72 -23.59
CA VAL A 277 -9.89 -14.95 -23.14
C VAL A 277 -9.30 -15.67 -24.34
N SER A 278 -8.06 -16.16 -24.21
CA SER A 278 -7.37 -16.90 -25.26
C SER A 278 -8.10 -18.21 -25.63
N ALA A 279 -7.80 -18.76 -26.83
CA ALA A 279 -8.43 -19.98 -27.33
C ALA A 279 -8.20 -21.19 -26.40
N ASP A 280 -7.05 -21.28 -25.75
CA ASP A 280 -6.70 -22.31 -24.77
C ASP A 280 -7.21 -22.01 -23.35
N ALA A 281 -7.85 -20.85 -23.18
CA ALA A 281 -8.37 -20.36 -21.91
C ALA A 281 -7.30 -20.11 -20.82
N LYS A 282 -6.05 -19.95 -21.19
CA LYS A 282 -4.95 -19.75 -20.23
C LYS A 282 -4.57 -18.29 -20.05
N GLN A 283 -5.00 -17.42 -20.94
CA GLN A 283 -4.76 -15.98 -20.83
C GLN A 283 -6.10 -15.23 -20.80
N PHE A 284 -6.19 -14.31 -19.83
CA PHE A 284 -7.25 -13.33 -19.75
C PHE A 284 -6.65 -11.95 -19.94
N THR A 285 -7.15 -11.19 -20.90
CA THR A 285 -6.63 -9.85 -21.22
C THR A 285 -7.76 -8.83 -21.12
N ILE A 286 -7.48 -7.74 -20.46
CA ILE A 286 -8.30 -6.52 -20.48
C ILE A 286 -7.57 -5.52 -21.37
N THR A 287 -8.23 -5.08 -22.44
CA THR A 287 -7.77 -3.97 -23.28
C THR A 287 -8.50 -2.70 -22.86
N PHE A 288 -7.76 -1.62 -22.68
CA PHE A 288 -8.30 -0.34 -22.25
C PHE A 288 -8.41 0.63 -23.42
N ALA A 289 -9.46 1.46 -23.39
CA ALA A 289 -9.56 2.57 -24.31
C ALA A 289 -8.37 3.54 -24.11
N PRO A 290 -7.85 4.16 -25.18
CA PRO A 290 -6.67 5.02 -25.11
C PRO A 290 -6.80 6.12 -24.05
N GLY A 291 -5.78 6.25 -23.20
CA GLY A 291 -5.70 7.27 -22.15
C GLY A 291 -6.51 6.98 -20.89
N LYS A 292 -7.26 5.87 -20.82
CA LYS A 292 -8.21 5.62 -19.71
C LYS A 292 -7.56 5.00 -18.48
N LEU A 293 -6.69 4.03 -18.64
CA LEU A 293 -5.96 3.48 -17.51
C LEU A 293 -4.61 4.20 -17.37
N SER A 294 -4.59 5.21 -16.53
CA SER A 294 -3.46 6.12 -16.33
C SER A 294 -3.16 6.34 -14.86
N SER A 295 -2.25 7.24 -14.55
CA SER A 295 -1.88 7.56 -13.15
C SER A 295 -3.10 7.92 -12.30
N GLY A 296 -3.13 7.39 -11.08
CA GLY A 296 -4.20 7.62 -10.11
C GLY A 296 -5.48 6.85 -10.39
N THR A 297 -5.49 5.93 -11.36
CA THR A 297 -6.64 5.07 -11.62
C THR A 297 -6.56 3.77 -10.83
N ALA A 298 -7.70 3.26 -10.44
CA ALA A 298 -7.83 1.96 -9.78
C ALA A 298 -9.16 1.32 -10.14
N PHE A 299 -9.23 0.00 -10.16
CA PHE A 299 -10.48 -0.73 -10.31
C PHE A 299 -10.37 -2.14 -9.76
N ASP A 300 -11.50 -2.64 -9.28
CA ASP A 300 -11.68 -4.03 -8.89
C ASP A 300 -12.45 -4.77 -9.97
N PHE A 301 -12.13 -6.03 -10.19
CA PHE A 301 -12.89 -6.85 -11.11
C PHE A 301 -13.00 -8.30 -10.64
N GLY A 302 -14.08 -8.95 -11.07
CA GLY A 302 -14.31 -10.36 -10.86
C GLY A 302 -14.34 -11.11 -12.17
N LEU A 303 -13.80 -12.32 -12.17
CA LEU A 303 -13.93 -13.26 -13.27
C LEU A 303 -13.90 -14.70 -12.76
N SER A 304 -14.52 -15.62 -13.49
CA SER A 304 -14.50 -17.02 -13.11
C SER A 304 -13.25 -17.71 -13.62
N VAL A 305 -12.55 -18.42 -12.74
CA VAL A 305 -11.38 -19.25 -13.02
C VAL A 305 -11.70 -20.70 -12.65
N PHE A 306 -11.26 -21.63 -13.44
CA PHE A 306 -11.48 -23.05 -13.22
C PHE A 306 -10.17 -23.78 -12.93
N ALA A 307 -10.19 -24.66 -11.94
CA ALA A 307 -9.15 -25.66 -11.72
C ALA A 307 -9.52 -26.98 -12.43
N PRO A 308 -8.55 -27.76 -12.88
CA PRO A 308 -8.81 -29.04 -13.52
C PRO A 308 -9.34 -30.14 -12.56
N ILE A 309 -9.43 -29.90 -11.27
CA ILE A 309 -9.84 -30.88 -10.24
C ILE A 309 -11.06 -30.37 -9.47
N GLN A 310 -11.98 -31.28 -9.15
CA GLN A 310 -13.22 -31.03 -8.42
C GLN A 310 -13.01 -30.22 -7.14
N GLY A 311 -13.62 -29.08 -7.05
CA GLY A 311 -13.60 -28.14 -5.93
C GLY A 311 -13.61 -26.72 -6.46
N SER A 312 -14.38 -25.84 -5.83
CA SER A 312 -14.37 -24.43 -6.19
C SER A 312 -12.97 -23.85 -5.95
N VAL A 313 -12.39 -23.22 -6.95
CA VAL A 313 -11.12 -22.49 -6.84
C VAL A 313 -11.22 -21.36 -5.80
N GLN A 314 -12.41 -21.15 -5.31
CA GLN A 314 -12.86 -20.05 -4.48
C GLN A 314 -12.25 -19.97 -3.09
N GLU A 315 -11.51 -20.98 -2.63
CA GLU A 315 -11.09 -21.03 -1.22
C GLU A 315 -9.56 -20.99 -1.00
N ASP A 316 -8.77 -21.01 -2.08
CA ASP A 316 -7.31 -21.06 -1.96
C ASP A 316 -6.61 -20.14 -2.95
N PRO A 317 -6.29 -18.90 -2.52
CA PRO A 317 -5.55 -17.91 -3.32
C PRO A 317 -4.12 -18.34 -3.66
N ASP A 318 -3.53 -19.27 -2.91
CA ASP A 318 -2.22 -19.86 -3.23
C ASP A 318 -2.21 -20.54 -4.61
N ARG A 319 -3.39 -20.87 -5.16
CA ARG A 319 -3.52 -21.43 -6.52
C ARG A 319 -3.12 -20.46 -7.63
N PHE A 320 -3.13 -19.16 -7.37
CA PHE A 320 -2.65 -18.16 -8.31
C PHE A 320 -1.14 -17.92 -8.26
N ARG A 321 -0.44 -18.62 -7.39
CA ARG A 321 1.02 -18.57 -7.29
C ARG A 321 1.65 -18.92 -8.63
N GLY A 322 2.48 -18.02 -9.16
CA GLY A 322 3.14 -18.19 -10.44
C GLY A 322 2.31 -17.74 -11.65
N MET A 323 1.03 -17.34 -11.48
CA MET A 323 0.31 -16.62 -12.53
C MET A 323 1.12 -15.39 -12.92
N LYS A 324 1.30 -15.16 -14.19
CA LYS A 324 2.02 -13.98 -14.68
C LYS A 324 1.05 -12.85 -14.98
N VAL A 325 1.40 -11.67 -14.52
CA VAL A 325 0.71 -10.42 -14.88
C VAL A 325 1.59 -9.66 -15.84
N THR A 326 1.11 -9.43 -17.05
CA THR A 326 1.81 -8.62 -18.05
C THR A 326 1.04 -7.32 -18.26
N VAL A 327 1.74 -6.21 -18.10
CA VAL A 327 1.23 -4.87 -18.33
C VAL A 327 1.88 -4.31 -19.57
N THR A 328 1.08 -3.83 -20.52
CA THR A 328 1.56 -3.19 -21.76
C THR A 328 1.10 -1.75 -21.80
N MET A 329 2.02 -0.84 -22.08
CA MET A 329 1.74 0.59 -22.24
C MET A 329 1.33 0.91 -23.69
N ASP A 330 0.75 2.09 -23.88
CA ASP A 330 0.42 2.63 -25.20
C ASP A 330 1.64 2.85 -26.12
N ASN A 331 2.83 3.03 -25.54
CA ASN A 331 4.10 3.13 -26.27
C ASN A 331 4.76 1.77 -26.56
N GLY A 332 4.11 0.65 -26.21
CA GLY A 332 4.62 -0.71 -26.41
C GLY A 332 5.57 -1.22 -25.32
N GLN A 333 5.87 -0.45 -24.32
CA GLN A 333 6.67 -0.91 -23.17
C GLN A 333 5.89 -1.97 -22.38
N GLN A 334 6.56 -3.03 -21.95
CA GLN A 334 5.94 -4.14 -21.23
C GLN A 334 6.72 -4.49 -19.96
N TRP A 335 5.97 -4.91 -18.94
CA TRP A 335 6.47 -5.55 -17.73
C TRP A 335 5.71 -6.83 -17.49
N THR A 336 6.42 -7.88 -17.14
CA THR A 336 5.82 -9.15 -16.73
C THR A 336 6.36 -9.52 -15.36
N ALA A 337 5.46 -9.76 -14.42
CA ALA A 337 5.82 -10.21 -13.10
C ALA A 337 4.94 -11.40 -12.69
N PRO A 338 5.51 -12.42 -12.04
CA PRO A 338 4.71 -13.50 -11.47
C PRO A 338 3.91 -12.97 -10.29
N VAL A 339 2.70 -13.46 -10.11
CA VAL A 339 1.99 -13.34 -8.84
C VAL A 339 2.80 -14.14 -7.84
N PHE A 340 3.38 -13.43 -6.91
CA PHE A 340 4.04 -14.08 -5.81
C PHE A 340 2.95 -14.63 -4.90
N ALA A 341 3.10 -15.87 -4.53
CA ALA A 341 2.68 -16.19 -3.21
C ALA A 341 3.60 -15.38 -2.31
N LEU A 342 3.04 -14.42 -1.72
CA LEU A 342 3.56 -13.96 -0.46
C LEU A 342 3.73 -15.19 0.41
N PRO A 343 4.81 -15.29 1.19
CA PRO A 343 5.06 -16.46 2.00
C PRO A 343 3.78 -16.73 2.79
N LYS A 344 3.09 -17.82 2.51
CA LYS A 344 1.88 -18.38 3.15
C LYS A 344 0.91 -17.43 3.88
N ARG A 345 1.06 -16.11 3.74
CA ARG A 345 0.33 -15.07 4.49
C ARG A 345 0.08 -13.84 3.64
N PRO A 346 -1.13 -13.28 3.73
CA PRO A 346 -1.46 -12.08 2.99
C PRO A 346 -0.61 -10.89 3.45
N ILE A 347 -0.13 -10.11 2.51
CA ILE A 347 0.45 -8.79 2.77
C ILE A 347 -0.55 -7.74 2.28
N ASN A 348 -0.74 -6.67 3.01
CA ASN A 348 -1.54 -5.55 2.54
C ASN A 348 -0.78 -4.21 2.72
N ARG A 349 -1.23 -3.18 2.01
CA ARG A 349 -0.54 -1.89 1.99
C ARG A 349 -0.68 -1.09 3.28
N PHE A 350 -1.59 -1.45 4.18
CA PHE A 350 -1.81 -0.77 5.46
C PHE A 350 -1.07 -1.43 6.62
N THR A 351 -0.98 -2.76 6.61
CA THR A 351 -0.46 -3.53 7.75
C THR A 351 0.73 -4.40 7.38
N GLY A 352 1.16 -4.40 6.12
CA GLY A 352 2.21 -5.31 5.66
C GLY A 352 1.81 -6.77 5.85
N PHE A 353 2.70 -7.59 6.40
CA PHE A 353 2.45 -8.99 6.74
C PHE A 353 1.55 -9.17 7.97
N GLY A 354 1.28 -8.10 8.70
CA GLY A 354 0.43 -8.11 9.88
C GLY A 354 1.15 -7.70 11.16
N LEU A 355 0.48 -7.95 12.28
CA LEU A 355 0.98 -7.64 13.62
C LEU A 355 2.16 -8.54 14.00
N VAL A 356 3.27 -7.96 14.42
CA VAL A 356 4.43 -8.70 14.93
C VAL A 356 4.02 -9.61 16.08
N ASN A 357 4.52 -10.84 16.05
CA ASN A 357 4.27 -11.84 17.06
C ASN A 357 5.59 -12.26 17.71
N ALA A 358 5.89 -11.69 18.87
CA ALA A 358 7.16 -11.91 19.55
C ALA A 358 7.39 -13.38 19.91
N ASP A 359 6.36 -14.08 20.39
CA ASP A 359 6.44 -15.49 20.75
C ASP A 359 6.78 -16.38 19.53
N ALA A 360 6.07 -16.19 18.44
CA ALA A 360 6.33 -16.96 17.22
C ALA A 360 7.68 -16.60 16.57
N ALA A 361 8.06 -15.31 16.59
CA ALA A 361 9.32 -14.85 16.02
C ALA A 361 10.56 -15.34 16.79
N THR A 362 10.47 -15.47 18.11
CA THR A 362 11.59 -15.91 18.98
C THR A 362 11.78 -17.43 18.95
N ARG A 363 10.72 -18.21 18.79
CA ARG A 363 10.83 -19.68 18.74
C ARG A 363 11.56 -20.22 17.52
N GLY A 364 11.83 -19.40 16.52
CA GLY A 364 12.37 -19.85 15.24
C GLY A 364 11.31 -20.58 14.43
N GLY A 365 11.25 -20.34 13.12
CA GLY A 365 10.30 -21.02 12.27
C GLY A 365 10.64 -22.49 12.07
N ASP A 366 10.46 -23.30 13.09
CA ASP A 366 10.37 -24.75 12.96
C ASP A 366 8.97 -25.10 12.43
N ARG A 367 8.79 -24.96 11.09
CA ARG A 367 7.70 -25.60 10.35
C ARG A 367 8.15 -25.97 8.95
#